data_614caccae4c743f7d4a5abdb9b966e67
#
_entry.id   614caccae4c743f7d4a5abdb9b966e67
#
_cell.length_a   1.000
_cell.length_b   1.000
_cell.length_c   1.000
_cell.angle_alpha   90.00
_cell.angle_beta   90.00
_cell.angle_gamma   90.00
#
_symmetry.space_group_name_H-M   'P 1'
#
loop_
_entity.id
_entity.type
_entity.pdbx_description
1 polymer ?
#
loop_
_entity_poly.entity_id
_entity_poly.type
_entity_poly.pdbx_seq_one_letter_code
_entity_poly.pdbx_strand_id
1 'polypeptide(L)'
;MTHFLRKMAAAWIILGSVSVGFAQQQMPPIPTDPNVRIGKLDNGLTYYIRHNELPEKRADFYIAQKVGSILEEDNQRGLAHFLEHMCFNGTKNFPDKTLIQYLESIGVKFGENLNAYTSIDETVYNISNVPVIRDGVVDSCLLILHDWADDLTLDPKEIDSERGVIHEEWRTSTNAMMRMYEKALPTLYPESKYAYRLPIGIMEVVDNFPYQALRDYYEKWYRPDQQGIVVVGDIDVDKIEAKIKKIFSPIKMPDNPAEREYFQVPDNKETIVAIETDKEQANPVAYLCYKHEAIPNEQKGNMDYLVVNYMKSMIENMLNARLNELTQTANPPFIFAQVSDQEFLISKTKDAFTGIVASKEDGIDSAITAIVREIERVHKFGFTASEYARAKADYLRMLESAYNERNKVKNGAYVDEYVRHFIDNEPIPGIENEYAIMNQIVPNLSLIHISEPTRQEAIS
;
A
#
# COMPACT_ATOMS: atom_id res chain seq x y z
N MET A 1 26.13 -19.29 -7.38
CA MET A 1 24.93 -18.44 -7.40
C MET A 1 23.80 -19.01 -6.53
N THR A 2 23.36 -20.25 -6.73
CA THR A 2 22.26 -20.89 -5.98
C THR A 2 22.47 -21.04 -4.47
N HIS A 3 23.69 -21.27 -3.99
CA HIS A 3 24.01 -21.40 -2.55
C HIS A 3 24.00 -20.06 -1.82
N PHE A 4 24.27 -18.97 -2.51
CA PHE A 4 24.29 -17.62 -1.99
C PHE A 4 22.86 -17.07 -1.80
N LEU A 5 22.00 -17.29 -2.77
CA LEU A 5 20.59 -16.89 -2.74
C LEU A 5 19.84 -17.52 -1.54
N ARG A 6 20.15 -18.78 -1.19
CA ARG A 6 19.62 -19.44 0.00
C ARG A 6 20.11 -18.84 1.33
N LYS A 7 21.33 -18.26 1.35
CA LYS A 7 21.90 -17.66 2.57
C LYS A 7 21.36 -16.27 2.87
N MET A 8 20.96 -15.51 1.85
CA MET A 8 20.27 -14.22 2.07
C MET A 8 18.84 -14.41 2.61
N ALA A 9 18.08 -15.37 2.09
CA ALA A 9 16.75 -15.73 2.63
C ALA A 9 16.85 -16.18 4.10
N ALA A 10 17.91 -16.89 4.46
CA ALA A 10 18.17 -17.31 5.84
C ALA A 10 18.55 -16.13 6.77
N ALA A 11 19.22 -15.10 6.28
CA ALA A 11 19.54 -13.91 7.06
C ALA A 11 18.27 -13.14 7.52
N TRP A 12 17.18 -13.24 6.76
CA TRP A 12 15.89 -12.61 7.08
C TRP A 12 14.97 -13.49 7.95
N ILE A 13 15.13 -14.82 7.89
CA ILE A 13 14.49 -15.75 8.85
C ILE A 13 15.00 -15.48 10.26
N ILE A 14 16.19 -14.92 10.42
CA ILE A 14 16.76 -14.56 11.72
C ILE A 14 16.22 -13.23 12.25
N LEU A 15 15.70 -12.33 11.43
CA LEU A 15 14.89 -11.20 11.92
C LEU A 15 13.61 -11.70 12.62
N GLY A 16 13.03 -12.82 12.17
CA GLY A 16 12.01 -13.57 12.89
C GLY A 16 12.54 -14.31 14.15
N SER A 17 13.85 -14.58 14.23
CA SER A 17 14.48 -15.30 15.36
C SER A 17 15.31 -14.41 16.30
N VAL A 18 15.54 -13.13 15.97
CA VAL A 18 16.00 -12.12 16.96
C VAL A 18 14.93 -11.86 18.00
N SER A 19 13.66 -12.13 17.70
CA SER A 19 12.61 -12.25 18.73
C SER A 19 12.89 -13.37 19.76
N VAL A 20 13.75 -14.34 19.47
CA VAL A 20 14.04 -15.46 20.39
C VAL A 20 15.14 -15.12 21.43
N GLY A 21 15.98 -14.15 21.18
CA GLY A 21 17.02 -13.68 22.13
C GLY A 21 16.53 -12.66 23.16
N PHE A 22 15.45 -11.93 22.85
CA PHE A 22 14.70 -11.07 23.77
C PHE A 22 13.44 -11.76 24.33
N ALA A 23 13.28 -13.04 24.07
CA ALA A 23 12.08 -13.86 24.29
C ALA A 23 11.75 -14.16 25.77
N GLN A 24 11.99 -13.22 26.68
CA GLN A 24 11.42 -13.32 28.03
C GLN A 24 10.76 -12.04 28.54
N GLN A 25 10.78 -10.97 27.76
CA GLN A 25 9.93 -9.81 28.03
C GLN A 25 9.24 -9.40 26.74
N GLN A 26 7.98 -9.78 26.58
CA GLN A 26 7.14 -9.28 25.49
C GLN A 26 7.22 -7.75 25.51
N MET A 27 7.74 -7.14 24.44
CA MET A 27 7.79 -5.69 24.33
C MET A 27 6.35 -5.14 24.42
N PRO A 28 6.15 -3.99 25.05
CA PRO A 28 4.82 -3.41 25.17
C PRO A 28 4.21 -3.13 23.79
N PRO A 29 2.88 -3.09 23.67
CA PRO A 29 2.23 -2.71 22.42
C PRO A 29 2.57 -1.26 22.06
N ILE A 30 2.59 -0.96 20.77
CA ILE A 30 2.73 0.40 20.28
C ILE A 30 1.47 1.19 20.68
N PRO A 31 1.62 2.36 21.32
CA PRO A 31 0.47 3.18 21.64
C PRO A 31 -0.19 3.71 20.37
N THR A 32 -1.51 3.82 20.39
CA THR A 32 -2.27 4.50 19.33
C THR A 32 -2.23 6.02 19.55
N ASP A 33 -2.22 6.81 18.47
CA ASP A 33 -2.34 8.27 18.53
C ASP A 33 -3.60 8.67 19.30
N PRO A 34 -3.49 9.42 20.43
CA PRO A 34 -4.65 9.84 21.20
C PRO A 34 -5.55 10.85 20.47
N ASN A 35 -5.09 11.44 19.37
CA ASN A 35 -5.83 12.44 18.60
C ASN A 35 -6.75 11.83 17.54
N VAL A 36 -6.68 10.53 17.28
CA VAL A 36 -7.61 9.83 16.38
C VAL A 36 -8.68 9.10 17.18
N ARG A 37 -9.94 9.32 16.82
CA ARG A 37 -11.08 8.52 17.31
C ARG A 37 -11.27 7.33 16.38
N ILE A 38 -11.02 6.13 16.88
CA ILE A 38 -11.27 4.88 16.16
C ILE A 38 -12.49 4.21 16.77
N GLY A 39 -13.37 3.69 15.92
CA GLY A 39 -14.51 2.90 16.39
C GLY A 39 -14.90 1.84 15.36
N LYS A 40 -15.71 0.89 15.83
CA LYS A 40 -16.28 -0.16 15.02
C LYS A 40 -17.77 -0.25 15.31
N LEU A 41 -18.59 -0.25 14.27
CA LEU A 41 -20.04 -0.42 14.38
C LEU A 41 -20.40 -1.89 14.58
N ASP A 42 -21.60 -2.17 15.08
CA ASP A 42 -22.10 -3.53 15.32
C ASP A 42 -22.16 -4.37 14.02
N ASN A 43 -22.33 -3.72 12.86
CA ASN A 43 -22.28 -4.38 11.55
C ASN A 43 -20.86 -4.63 11.02
N GLY A 44 -19.82 -4.26 11.77
CA GLY A 44 -18.43 -4.53 11.43
C GLY A 44 -17.68 -3.37 10.77
N LEU A 45 -18.37 -2.30 10.32
CA LEU A 45 -17.73 -1.14 9.70
C LEU A 45 -16.82 -0.42 10.70
N THR A 46 -15.60 -0.12 10.26
CA THR A 46 -14.61 0.62 11.05
C THR A 46 -14.61 2.10 10.67
N TYR A 47 -14.34 3.00 11.60
CA TYR A 47 -14.19 4.42 11.28
C TYR A 47 -13.04 5.06 12.04
N TYR A 48 -12.45 6.08 11.41
CA TYR A 48 -11.37 6.93 11.91
C TYR A 48 -11.78 8.38 11.78
N ILE A 49 -11.68 9.14 12.86
CA ILE A 49 -12.03 10.56 12.86
C ILE A 49 -10.93 11.33 13.56
N ARG A 50 -10.42 12.36 12.90
CA ARG A 50 -9.42 13.26 13.47
C ARG A 50 -9.78 14.71 13.22
N HIS A 51 -9.72 15.52 14.27
CA HIS A 51 -9.70 16.97 14.11
C HIS A 51 -8.31 17.43 13.65
N ASN A 52 -8.27 18.22 12.57
CA ASN A 52 -7.06 18.87 12.07
C ASN A 52 -7.46 20.17 11.33
N GLU A 53 -6.84 21.27 11.72
CA GLU A 53 -7.18 22.61 11.19
C GLU A 53 -6.39 22.99 9.93
N LEU A 54 -5.67 22.07 9.31
CA LEU A 54 -4.85 22.37 8.14
C LEU A 54 -5.20 21.51 6.91
N PRO A 55 -5.88 22.11 5.93
CA PRO A 55 -6.31 23.52 5.82
C PRO A 55 -7.55 23.84 6.66
N GLU A 56 -7.65 25.08 7.17
CA GLU A 56 -8.81 25.56 7.94
C GLU A 56 -10.12 25.42 7.15
N LYS A 57 -11.20 25.07 7.85
CA LYS A 57 -12.56 24.93 7.30
C LYS A 57 -12.65 23.94 6.15
N ARG A 58 -11.75 22.95 6.13
CA ARG A 58 -11.71 21.88 5.13
C ARG A 58 -11.64 20.54 5.82
N ALA A 59 -12.21 19.53 5.16
CA ALA A 59 -12.06 18.14 5.57
C ALA A 59 -11.95 17.20 4.37
N ASP A 60 -11.38 16.05 4.64
CA ASP A 60 -11.23 14.94 3.71
C ASP A 60 -12.11 13.77 4.18
N PHE A 61 -12.85 13.17 3.26
CA PHE A 61 -13.77 12.06 3.47
C PHE A 61 -13.37 10.90 2.59
N TYR A 62 -13.05 9.76 3.21
CA TYR A 62 -12.59 8.57 2.50
C TYR A 62 -13.40 7.35 2.92
N ILE A 63 -13.60 6.44 1.97
CA ILE A 63 -13.97 5.07 2.26
C ILE A 63 -12.93 4.14 1.65
N ALA A 64 -12.33 3.33 2.49
CA ALA A 64 -11.38 2.29 2.10
C ALA A 64 -12.07 0.91 2.15
N GLN A 65 -11.83 0.11 1.13
CA GLN A 65 -12.36 -1.24 0.99
C GLN A 65 -11.22 -2.25 1.01
N LYS A 66 -11.30 -3.28 1.83
CA LYS A 66 -10.40 -4.47 1.74
C LYS A 66 -10.81 -5.37 0.58
N VAL A 67 -11.13 -4.77 -0.55
CA VAL A 67 -11.71 -5.38 -1.74
C VAL A 67 -11.00 -4.86 -2.97
N GLY A 68 -10.45 -5.75 -3.77
CA GLY A 68 -9.75 -5.41 -5.01
C GLY A 68 -9.84 -6.54 -6.02
N SER A 69 -9.10 -6.44 -7.11
CA SER A 69 -9.15 -7.38 -8.23
C SER A 69 -8.80 -8.82 -7.86
N ILE A 70 -8.08 -9.05 -6.76
CA ILE A 70 -7.74 -10.40 -6.29
C ILE A 70 -8.99 -11.24 -5.94
N LEU A 71 -10.08 -10.59 -5.59
CA LEU A 71 -11.34 -11.24 -5.21
C LEU A 71 -12.23 -11.60 -6.40
N GLU A 72 -11.88 -11.16 -7.60
CA GLU A 72 -12.60 -11.48 -8.82
C GLU A 72 -12.55 -12.97 -9.16
N GLU A 73 -13.64 -13.50 -9.68
CA GLU A 73 -13.65 -14.79 -10.38
C GLU A 73 -13.05 -14.62 -11.80
N ASP A 74 -12.75 -15.69 -12.51
CA ASP A 74 -12.12 -15.59 -13.83
C ASP A 74 -13.00 -14.86 -14.88
N ASN A 75 -14.31 -14.98 -14.76
CA ASN A 75 -15.28 -14.27 -15.59
C ASN A 75 -15.60 -12.85 -15.10
N GLN A 76 -14.93 -12.40 -14.04
CA GLN A 76 -15.07 -11.06 -13.44
C GLN A 76 -13.82 -10.21 -13.57
N ARG A 77 -12.80 -10.66 -14.28
CA ARG A 77 -11.49 -9.97 -14.38
C ARG A 77 -11.64 -8.57 -15.00
N GLY A 78 -11.42 -7.55 -14.16
CA GLY A 78 -11.61 -6.12 -14.46
C GLY A 78 -12.86 -5.52 -13.80
N LEU A 79 -13.71 -6.31 -13.14
CA LEU A 79 -14.94 -5.78 -12.54
C LEU A 79 -14.72 -5.01 -11.23
N ALA A 80 -13.64 -5.25 -10.51
CA ALA A 80 -13.26 -4.41 -9.37
C ALA A 80 -13.03 -2.96 -9.79
N HIS A 81 -12.24 -2.76 -10.83
CA HIS A 81 -11.96 -1.44 -11.41
C HIS A 81 -13.19 -0.86 -12.11
N PHE A 82 -13.94 -1.68 -12.82
CA PHE A 82 -15.19 -1.24 -13.43
C PHE A 82 -16.20 -0.74 -12.39
N LEU A 83 -16.28 -1.42 -11.24
CA LEU A 83 -17.15 -1.02 -10.14
C LEU A 83 -16.70 0.33 -9.55
N GLU A 84 -15.39 0.59 -9.48
CA GLU A 84 -14.86 1.90 -9.09
C GLU A 84 -15.46 3.01 -9.96
N HIS A 85 -15.44 2.87 -11.29
CA HIS A 85 -16.03 3.84 -12.21
C HIS A 85 -17.52 3.99 -11.99
N MET A 86 -18.23 2.89 -11.74
CA MET A 86 -19.68 2.93 -11.50
C MET A 86 -20.08 3.69 -10.23
N CYS A 87 -19.19 3.85 -9.26
CA CYS A 87 -19.41 4.70 -8.09
C CYS A 87 -19.65 6.18 -8.45
N PHE A 88 -19.20 6.61 -9.62
CA PHE A 88 -19.42 7.97 -10.14
C PHE A 88 -20.56 8.06 -11.17
N ASN A 89 -21.17 6.95 -11.54
CA ASN A 89 -22.16 6.82 -12.61
C ASN A 89 -23.59 6.50 -12.08
N GLY A 90 -23.90 6.92 -10.85
CA GLY A 90 -25.22 6.85 -10.29
C GLY A 90 -25.34 5.99 -9.05
N THR A 91 -25.89 6.62 -8.03
CA THR A 91 -26.25 6.01 -6.75
C THR A 91 -27.73 6.29 -6.45
N LYS A 92 -28.25 5.67 -5.43
CA LYS A 92 -29.65 5.85 -5.00
C LYS A 92 -30.02 7.30 -4.68
N ASN A 93 -29.14 8.02 -4.00
CA ASN A 93 -29.38 9.41 -3.62
C ASN A 93 -28.83 10.42 -4.63
N PHE A 94 -27.93 10.01 -5.50
CA PHE A 94 -27.31 10.82 -6.54
C PHE A 94 -27.40 10.09 -7.89
N PRO A 95 -28.57 10.15 -8.57
CA PRO A 95 -28.75 9.47 -9.84
C PRO A 95 -27.85 10.08 -10.94
N ASP A 96 -27.48 9.27 -11.91
CA ASP A 96 -26.65 9.64 -13.05
C ASP A 96 -25.33 10.31 -12.59
N LYS A 97 -25.01 11.48 -13.10
CA LYS A 97 -23.80 12.26 -12.75
C LYS A 97 -24.06 13.39 -11.74
N THR A 98 -25.19 13.33 -11.03
CA THR A 98 -25.55 14.39 -10.06
C THR A 98 -24.63 14.46 -8.86
N LEU A 99 -23.96 13.36 -8.49
CA LEU A 99 -22.91 13.33 -7.48
C LEU A 99 -21.75 14.28 -7.86
N ILE A 100 -21.20 14.13 -9.05
CA ILE A 100 -20.10 14.97 -9.55
C ILE A 100 -20.54 16.42 -9.63
N GLN A 101 -21.72 16.69 -10.21
CA GLN A 101 -22.26 18.05 -10.35
C GLN A 101 -22.45 18.71 -8.97
N TYR A 102 -22.96 17.97 -7.98
CA TYR A 102 -23.09 18.48 -6.63
C TYR A 102 -21.73 18.85 -6.01
N LEU A 103 -20.76 17.95 -6.06
CA LEU A 103 -19.43 18.17 -5.50
C LEU A 103 -18.71 19.34 -6.19
N GLU A 104 -18.79 19.45 -7.52
CA GLU A 104 -18.25 20.58 -8.25
C GLU A 104 -18.93 21.91 -7.85
N SER A 105 -20.24 21.90 -7.58
CA SER A 105 -20.99 23.09 -7.14
C SER A 105 -20.53 23.65 -5.80
N ILE A 106 -19.87 22.82 -4.97
CA ILE A 106 -19.29 23.22 -3.69
C ILE A 106 -17.78 23.42 -3.75
N GLY A 107 -17.18 23.33 -4.93
CA GLY A 107 -15.76 23.59 -5.20
C GLY A 107 -14.83 22.38 -5.05
N VAL A 108 -15.39 21.16 -5.04
CA VAL A 108 -14.64 19.89 -5.11
C VAL A 108 -14.53 19.50 -6.59
N LYS A 109 -13.33 19.42 -7.13
CA LYS A 109 -13.11 19.14 -8.54
C LYS A 109 -12.86 17.66 -8.80
N PHE A 110 -13.51 17.11 -9.82
CA PHE A 110 -13.24 15.75 -10.28
C PHE A 110 -11.81 15.61 -10.80
N GLY A 111 -11.15 14.50 -10.45
CA GLY A 111 -9.75 14.21 -10.80
C GLY A 111 -8.69 14.93 -9.94
N GLU A 112 -9.07 16.00 -9.19
CA GLU A 112 -8.17 16.70 -8.28
C GLU A 112 -8.52 16.40 -6.80
N ASN A 113 -9.78 16.54 -6.43
CA ASN A 113 -10.26 16.39 -5.05
C ASN A 113 -11.25 15.22 -4.89
N LEU A 114 -11.95 14.85 -5.96
CA LEU A 114 -12.81 13.70 -6.06
C LEU A 114 -12.09 12.67 -6.92
N ASN A 115 -11.71 11.54 -6.34
CA ASN A 115 -10.94 10.51 -7.01
C ASN A 115 -11.16 9.13 -6.38
N ALA A 116 -10.65 8.10 -7.02
CA ALA A 116 -10.58 6.75 -6.47
C ALA A 116 -9.38 6.01 -7.05
N TYR A 117 -9.05 4.88 -6.48
CA TYR A 117 -8.15 3.91 -7.09
C TYR A 117 -8.53 2.49 -6.70
N THR A 118 -8.35 1.56 -7.63
CA THR A 118 -8.45 0.14 -7.41
C THR A 118 -7.08 -0.51 -7.52
N SER A 119 -6.68 -1.21 -6.47
CA SER A 119 -5.50 -2.07 -6.45
C SER A 119 -5.92 -3.54 -6.46
N ILE A 120 -4.95 -4.42 -6.31
CA ILE A 120 -5.19 -5.87 -6.30
C ILE A 120 -5.96 -6.28 -5.05
N ASP A 121 -5.62 -5.73 -3.89
CA ASP A 121 -6.20 -6.11 -2.60
C ASP A 121 -7.12 -5.06 -1.98
N GLU A 122 -7.20 -3.87 -2.56
CA GLU A 122 -7.94 -2.75 -1.97
C GLU A 122 -8.54 -1.82 -3.04
N THR A 123 -9.60 -1.10 -2.66
CA THR A 123 -10.17 0.02 -3.41
C THR A 123 -10.45 1.16 -2.45
N VAL A 124 -10.07 2.37 -2.81
CA VAL A 124 -10.24 3.56 -1.97
C VAL A 124 -10.89 4.67 -2.78
N TYR A 125 -11.91 5.31 -2.19
CA TYR A 125 -12.60 6.47 -2.76
C TYR A 125 -12.40 7.66 -1.87
N ASN A 126 -12.24 8.84 -2.45
CA ASN A 126 -12.01 10.05 -1.69
C ASN A 126 -12.77 11.28 -2.20
N ILE A 127 -13.18 12.11 -1.24
CA ILE A 127 -13.65 13.47 -1.44
C ILE A 127 -12.76 14.35 -0.56
N SER A 128 -11.77 14.99 -1.16
CA SER A 128 -10.74 15.73 -0.43
C SER A 128 -10.96 17.23 -0.48
N ASN A 129 -10.39 17.96 0.48
CA ASN A 129 -10.41 19.43 0.54
C ASN A 129 -11.83 20.04 0.50
N VAL A 130 -12.80 19.35 1.10
CA VAL A 130 -14.21 19.76 1.14
C VAL A 130 -14.40 20.97 2.06
N PRO A 131 -15.12 22.04 1.63
CA PRO A 131 -15.45 23.16 2.50
C PRO A 131 -16.53 22.76 3.53
N VAL A 132 -16.15 22.66 4.81
CA VAL A 132 -17.03 22.20 5.91
C VAL A 132 -17.69 23.35 6.70
N ILE A 133 -17.89 24.50 6.06
CA ILE A 133 -18.51 25.68 6.69
C ILE A 133 -20.01 25.46 6.99
N ARG A 134 -20.67 24.56 6.25
CA ARG A 134 -22.09 24.25 6.37
C ARG A 134 -22.28 22.77 6.68
N ASP A 135 -23.04 22.46 7.73
CA ASP A 135 -23.34 21.07 8.14
C ASP A 135 -23.92 20.22 7.01
N GLY A 136 -24.75 20.80 6.14
CA GLY A 136 -25.33 20.07 5.00
C GLY A 136 -24.32 19.55 3.99
N VAL A 137 -23.12 20.16 3.87
CA VAL A 137 -22.04 19.66 3.01
C VAL A 137 -21.44 18.39 3.61
N VAL A 138 -21.21 18.39 4.92
CA VAL A 138 -20.72 17.22 5.65
C VAL A 138 -21.70 16.05 5.54
N ASP A 139 -23.00 16.32 5.73
CA ASP A 139 -24.04 15.30 5.59
C ASP A 139 -24.08 14.70 4.18
N SER A 140 -23.96 15.54 3.15
CA SER A 140 -23.92 15.07 1.77
C SER A 140 -22.67 14.22 1.48
N CYS A 141 -21.47 14.61 1.97
CA CYS A 141 -20.27 13.80 1.79
C CYS A 141 -20.41 12.45 2.48
N LEU A 142 -20.90 12.39 3.71
CA LEU A 142 -21.14 11.12 4.39
C LEU A 142 -22.22 10.28 3.70
N LEU A 143 -23.26 10.90 3.11
CA LEU A 143 -24.25 10.19 2.32
C LEU A 143 -23.66 9.62 1.03
N ILE A 144 -22.75 10.34 0.39
CA ILE A 144 -22.02 9.82 -0.79
C ILE A 144 -21.17 8.59 -0.40
N LEU A 145 -20.44 8.66 0.72
CA LEU A 145 -19.68 7.49 1.19
C LEU A 145 -20.61 6.31 1.51
N HIS A 146 -21.78 6.56 2.06
CA HIS A 146 -22.79 5.53 2.30
C HIS A 146 -23.29 4.91 1.00
N ASP A 147 -23.60 5.73 0.00
CA ASP A 147 -24.09 5.25 -1.29
C ASP A 147 -23.00 4.40 -2.00
N TRP A 148 -21.74 4.77 -1.89
CA TRP A 148 -20.64 3.95 -2.38
C TRP A 148 -20.52 2.62 -1.62
N ALA A 149 -20.86 2.62 -0.34
CA ALA A 149 -20.79 1.42 0.50
C ALA A 149 -21.88 0.40 0.19
N ASP A 150 -23.15 0.84 -0.07
CA ASP A 150 -24.32 -0.06 -0.08
C ASP A 150 -25.43 0.29 -1.10
N ASP A 151 -25.38 1.45 -1.75
CA ASP A 151 -26.54 1.98 -2.52
C ASP A 151 -26.18 2.35 -3.98
N LEU A 152 -25.27 1.59 -4.66
CA LEU A 152 -25.00 1.77 -6.10
C LEU A 152 -26.19 1.29 -6.95
N THR A 153 -26.53 2.06 -7.99
CA THR A 153 -27.64 1.69 -8.89
C THR A 153 -27.26 0.65 -9.93
N LEU A 154 -26.03 0.67 -10.40
CA LEU A 154 -25.49 -0.22 -11.44
C LEU A 154 -26.44 -0.35 -12.63
N ASP A 155 -26.86 0.81 -13.16
CA ASP A 155 -27.81 0.89 -14.29
C ASP A 155 -27.18 0.27 -15.54
N PRO A 156 -27.89 -0.60 -16.28
CA PRO A 156 -27.39 -1.25 -17.47
C PRO A 156 -26.91 -0.28 -18.55
N LYS A 157 -27.57 0.87 -18.72
CA LYS A 157 -27.20 1.86 -19.71
C LYS A 157 -25.88 2.56 -19.35
N GLU A 158 -25.69 2.87 -18.07
CA GLU A 158 -24.44 3.46 -17.57
C GLU A 158 -23.29 2.43 -17.65
N ILE A 159 -23.55 1.17 -17.33
CA ILE A 159 -22.57 0.07 -17.50
C ILE A 159 -22.14 -0.01 -18.97
N ASP A 160 -23.06 -0.05 -19.92
CA ASP A 160 -22.70 -0.14 -21.33
C ASP A 160 -21.94 1.10 -21.85
N SER A 161 -22.27 2.27 -21.33
CA SER A 161 -21.54 3.51 -21.64
C SER A 161 -20.10 3.45 -21.09
N GLU A 162 -19.90 2.88 -19.90
CA GLU A 162 -18.62 2.85 -19.22
C GLU A 162 -17.63 1.83 -19.82
N ARG A 163 -18.10 0.77 -20.51
CA ARG A 163 -17.23 -0.18 -21.21
C ARG A 163 -16.24 0.50 -22.14
N GLY A 164 -16.73 1.49 -22.92
CA GLY A 164 -15.90 2.26 -23.82
C GLY A 164 -14.86 3.14 -23.10
N VAL A 165 -15.18 3.65 -21.92
CA VAL A 165 -14.26 4.47 -21.11
C VAL A 165 -13.12 3.60 -20.57
N ILE A 166 -13.43 2.45 -19.98
CA ILE A 166 -12.42 1.50 -19.51
C ILE A 166 -11.52 1.01 -20.65
N HIS A 167 -12.11 0.73 -21.82
CA HIS A 167 -11.35 0.30 -22.99
C HIS A 167 -10.36 1.37 -23.45
N GLU A 168 -10.78 2.63 -23.46
CA GLU A 168 -9.91 3.77 -23.82
C GLU A 168 -8.83 4.00 -22.77
N GLU A 169 -9.13 3.85 -21.49
CA GLU A 169 -8.14 3.90 -20.41
C GLU A 169 -7.10 2.79 -20.58
N TRP A 170 -7.50 1.55 -20.79
CA TRP A 170 -6.59 0.46 -21.10
C TRP A 170 -5.66 0.80 -22.27
N ARG A 171 -6.22 1.34 -23.35
CA ARG A 171 -5.46 1.70 -24.55
C ARG A 171 -4.41 2.79 -24.26
N THR A 172 -4.73 3.77 -23.43
CA THR A 172 -3.87 4.92 -23.15
C THR A 172 -2.88 4.68 -22.01
N SER A 173 -3.23 3.84 -21.03
CA SER A 173 -2.37 3.52 -19.88
C SER A 173 -1.36 2.39 -20.16
N THR A 174 -1.61 1.55 -21.19
CA THR A 174 -0.76 0.42 -21.52
C THR A 174 0.51 0.88 -22.24
N ASN A 175 1.60 1.04 -21.49
CA ASN A 175 2.94 1.32 -22.00
C ASN A 175 3.81 0.06 -22.09
N ALA A 176 5.05 0.18 -22.62
CA ALA A 176 5.97 -0.96 -22.75
C ALA A 176 6.22 -1.69 -21.44
N MET A 177 6.48 -0.97 -20.35
CA MET A 177 6.74 -1.55 -19.03
C MET A 177 5.53 -2.37 -18.55
N MET A 178 4.31 -1.83 -18.67
CA MET A 178 3.09 -2.52 -18.26
C MET A 178 2.85 -3.79 -19.08
N ARG A 179 3.05 -3.74 -20.41
CA ARG A 179 2.92 -4.93 -21.27
C ARG A 179 3.90 -6.04 -20.91
N MET A 180 5.16 -5.68 -20.61
CA MET A 180 6.18 -6.64 -20.19
C MET A 180 5.85 -7.21 -18.80
N TYR A 181 5.41 -6.34 -17.89
CA TYR A 181 5.05 -6.73 -16.54
C TYR A 181 3.88 -7.73 -16.53
N GLU A 182 2.82 -7.44 -17.26
CA GLU A 182 1.66 -8.34 -17.41
C GLU A 182 2.07 -9.73 -17.93
N LYS A 183 2.96 -9.78 -18.92
CA LYS A 183 3.49 -11.05 -19.46
C LYS A 183 4.36 -11.81 -18.45
N ALA A 184 5.11 -11.09 -17.61
CA ALA A 184 6.00 -11.68 -16.62
C ALA A 184 5.25 -12.28 -15.41
N LEU A 185 4.08 -11.72 -15.05
CA LEU A 185 3.34 -12.10 -13.84
C LEU A 185 3.08 -13.62 -13.71
N PRO A 186 2.63 -14.36 -14.73
CA PRO A 186 2.41 -15.80 -14.61
C PRO A 186 3.68 -16.60 -14.29
N THR A 187 4.84 -16.10 -14.74
CA THR A 187 6.14 -16.68 -14.42
C THR A 187 6.59 -16.33 -12.99
N LEU A 188 6.33 -15.08 -12.56
CA LEU A 188 6.74 -14.56 -11.24
C LEU A 188 5.88 -15.09 -10.09
N TYR A 189 4.62 -15.38 -10.38
CA TYR A 189 3.62 -15.85 -9.43
C TYR A 189 3.08 -17.24 -9.79
N PRO A 190 3.95 -18.27 -9.93
CA PRO A 190 3.46 -19.61 -10.22
C PRO A 190 2.54 -20.10 -9.09
N GLU A 191 1.41 -20.70 -9.47
CA GLU A 191 0.44 -21.25 -8.52
C GLU A 191 -0.24 -20.23 -7.61
N SER A 192 -0.14 -18.92 -7.92
CA SER A 192 -0.81 -17.87 -7.16
C SER A 192 -1.79 -17.09 -8.04
N LYS A 193 -2.89 -16.65 -7.44
CA LYS A 193 -3.93 -15.86 -8.09
C LYS A 193 -3.41 -14.48 -8.54
N TYR A 194 -2.38 -13.96 -7.89
CA TYR A 194 -1.69 -12.71 -8.29
C TYR A 194 -1.20 -12.70 -9.74
N ALA A 195 -0.91 -13.88 -10.31
CA ALA A 195 -0.50 -14.03 -11.71
C ALA A 195 -1.48 -13.42 -12.74
N TYR A 196 -2.76 -13.29 -12.38
CA TYR A 196 -3.83 -12.98 -13.34
C TYR A 196 -4.84 -11.95 -12.82
N ARG A 197 -4.47 -11.09 -11.86
CA ARG A 197 -5.44 -10.19 -11.21
C ARG A 197 -5.00 -8.72 -11.21
N LEU A 198 -4.42 -8.26 -12.34
CA LEU A 198 -4.25 -6.82 -12.53
C LEU A 198 -5.62 -6.14 -12.60
N PRO A 199 -5.81 -5.00 -11.94
CA PRO A 199 -7.12 -4.33 -11.84
C PRO A 199 -7.76 -3.96 -13.17
N ILE A 200 -6.96 -3.60 -14.17
CA ILE A 200 -7.47 -3.27 -15.52
C ILE A 200 -8.21 -4.46 -16.18
N GLY A 201 -7.93 -5.68 -15.73
CA GLY A 201 -8.60 -6.90 -16.17
C GLY A 201 -8.31 -7.31 -17.61
N ILE A 202 -9.28 -7.98 -18.22
CA ILE A 202 -9.22 -8.44 -19.62
C ILE A 202 -10.34 -7.78 -20.41
N MET A 203 -10.00 -7.15 -21.51
CA MET A 203 -10.98 -6.42 -22.32
C MET A 203 -12.10 -7.31 -22.85
N GLU A 204 -11.82 -8.59 -23.15
CA GLU A 204 -12.86 -9.55 -23.53
C GLU A 204 -13.92 -9.73 -22.43
N VAL A 205 -13.53 -9.72 -21.15
CA VAL A 205 -14.47 -9.76 -20.02
C VAL A 205 -15.17 -8.41 -19.90
N VAL A 206 -14.43 -7.29 -19.91
CA VAL A 206 -14.96 -5.93 -19.78
C VAL A 206 -16.02 -5.63 -20.84
N ASP A 207 -15.80 -6.05 -22.09
CA ASP A 207 -16.73 -5.82 -23.17
C ASP A 207 -18.01 -6.68 -23.09
N ASN A 208 -17.95 -7.88 -22.47
CA ASN A 208 -18.99 -8.90 -22.61
C ASN A 208 -19.59 -9.38 -21.29
N PHE A 209 -19.13 -8.94 -20.13
CA PHE A 209 -19.71 -9.45 -18.86
C PHE A 209 -21.22 -9.13 -18.77
N PRO A 210 -22.04 -10.06 -18.26
CA PRO A 210 -23.45 -9.79 -17.99
C PRO A 210 -23.57 -8.85 -16.77
N TYR A 211 -24.52 -7.92 -16.80
CA TYR A 211 -24.73 -6.95 -15.71
C TYR A 211 -24.80 -7.59 -14.32
N GLN A 212 -25.36 -8.80 -14.26
CA GLN A 212 -25.45 -9.54 -13.00
C GLN A 212 -24.08 -9.88 -12.42
N ALA A 213 -23.05 -10.13 -13.23
CA ALA A 213 -21.71 -10.44 -12.73
C ALA A 213 -21.10 -9.27 -11.94
N LEU A 214 -21.37 -8.03 -12.35
CA LEU A 214 -20.95 -6.85 -11.62
C LEU A 214 -21.74 -6.67 -10.32
N ARG A 215 -23.05 -6.92 -10.35
CA ARG A 215 -23.90 -6.89 -9.14
C ARG A 215 -23.48 -7.98 -8.15
N ASP A 216 -23.23 -9.20 -8.63
CA ASP A 216 -22.78 -10.32 -7.80
C ASP A 216 -21.44 -9.99 -7.11
N TYR A 217 -20.52 -9.31 -7.80
CA TYR A 217 -19.25 -8.84 -7.22
C TYR A 217 -19.50 -7.80 -6.13
N TYR A 218 -20.34 -6.79 -6.42
CA TYR A 218 -20.69 -5.72 -5.48
C TYR A 218 -21.36 -6.28 -4.23
N GLU A 219 -22.43 -7.05 -4.37
CA GLU A 219 -23.21 -7.65 -3.28
C GLU A 219 -22.38 -8.61 -2.41
N LYS A 220 -21.42 -9.32 -3.04
CA LYS A 220 -20.55 -10.27 -2.34
C LYS A 220 -19.51 -9.58 -1.48
N TRP A 221 -18.91 -8.48 -1.97
CA TRP A 221 -17.70 -7.93 -1.39
C TRP A 221 -17.84 -6.55 -0.76
N TYR A 222 -18.76 -5.68 -1.24
CA TYR A 222 -19.01 -4.37 -0.65
C TYR A 222 -19.94 -4.51 0.56
N ARG A 223 -19.33 -4.75 1.70
CA ARG A 223 -20.04 -5.00 2.94
C ARG A 223 -19.30 -4.38 4.14
N PRO A 224 -20.02 -4.05 5.23
CA PRO A 224 -19.48 -3.24 6.33
C PRO A 224 -18.19 -3.77 6.96
N ASP A 225 -18.03 -5.10 7.09
CA ASP A 225 -16.83 -5.72 7.70
C ASP A 225 -15.55 -5.55 6.85
N GLN A 226 -15.68 -5.17 5.58
CA GLN A 226 -14.58 -4.89 4.67
C GLN A 226 -14.36 -3.38 4.45
N GLN A 227 -15.12 -2.51 5.15
CA GLN A 227 -15.16 -1.07 4.90
C GLN A 227 -14.62 -0.26 6.07
N GLY A 228 -13.82 0.75 5.75
CA GLY A 228 -13.30 1.74 6.70
C GLY A 228 -13.61 3.16 6.24
N ILE A 229 -14.28 3.94 7.11
CA ILE A 229 -14.54 5.36 6.88
C ILE A 229 -13.44 6.18 7.55
N VAL A 230 -12.84 7.12 6.82
CA VAL A 230 -11.85 8.04 7.36
C VAL A 230 -12.33 9.47 7.14
N VAL A 231 -12.41 10.26 8.22
CA VAL A 231 -12.73 11.68 8.17
C VAL A 231 -11.68 12.48 8.94
N VAL A 232 -10.97 13.33 8.23
CA VAL A 232 -9.92 14.18 8.82
C VAL A 232 -10.15 15.63 8.39
N GLY A 233 -10.16 16.56 9.32
CA GLY A 233 -10.30 17.97 8.99
C GLY A 233 -10.71 18.86 10.14
N ASP A 234 -11.05 20.09 9.80
CA ASP A 234 -11.55 21.10 10.74
C ASP A 234 -13.03 20.82 11.06
N ILE A 235 -13.23 19.77 11.84
CA ILE A 235 -14.53 19.18 12.17
C ILE A 235 -14.65 18.87 13.67
N ASP A 236 -15.88 18.79 14.14
CA ASP A 236 -16.23 18.31 15.48
C ASP A 236 -16.31 16.78 15.47
N VAL A 237 -15.37 16.13 16.15
CA VAL A 237 -15.22 14.66 16.17
C VAL A 237 -16.49 13.96 16.68
N ASP A 238 -17.12 14.48 17.75
CA ASP A 238 -18.30 13.86 18.35
C ASP A 238 -19.52 13.96 17.42
N LYS A 239 -19.67 15.10 16.73
CA LYS A 239 -20.74 15.27 15.72
C LYS A 239 -20.54 14.33 14.52
N ILE A 240 -19.33 14.22 14.02
CA ILE A 240 -19.03 13.31 12.91
C ILE A 240 -19.27 11.86 13.32
N GLU A 241 -18.82 11.44 14.51
CA GLU A 241 -19.07 10.10 15.03
C GLU A 241 -20.58 9.79 15.13
N ALA A 242 -21.37 10.73 15.66
CA ALA A 242 -22.82 10.56 15.74
C ALA A 242 -23.47 10.43 14.35
N LYS A 243 -23.00 11.21 13.36
CA LYS A 243 -23.48 11.13 11.97
C LYS A 243 -23.09 9.78 11.32
N ILE A 244 -21.85 9.32 11.48
CA ILE A 244 -21.39 8.01 10.97
C ILE A 244 -22.25 6.89 11.58
N LYS A 245 -22.44 6.87 12.91
CA LYS A 245 -23.29 5.88 13.57
C LYS A 245 -24.71 5.88 13.01
N LYS A 246 -25.30 7.05 12.80
CA LYS A 246 -26.67 7.20 12.27
C LYS A 246 -26.79 6.70 10.83
N ILE A 247 -25.82 7.01 9.97
CA ILE A 247 -25.89 6.77 8.52
C ILE A 247 -25.49 5.32 8.20
N PHE A 248 -24.43 4.80 8.82
CA PHE A 248 -23.83 3.52 8.43
C PHE A 248 -24.31 2.31 9.28
N SER A 249 -24.83 2.52 10.50
CA SER A 249 -25.34 1.38 11.30
C SER A 249 -26.51 0.62 10.66
N PRO A 250 -27.39 1.24 9.84
CA PRO A 250 -28.46 0.51 9.17
C PRO A 250 -28.01 -0.45 8.07
N ILE A 251 -26.78 -0.32 7.54
CA ILE A 251 -26.25 -1.22 6.51
C ILE A 251 -26.15 -2.62 7.10
N LYS A 252 -26.74 -3.57 6.42
CA LYS A 252 -26.83 -4.96 6.89
C LYS A 252 -25.67 -5.80 6.38
N MET A 253 -25.18 -6.67 7.26
CA MET A 253 -24.30 -7.76 6.82
C MET A 253 -25.14 -8.85 6.14
N PRO A 254 -24.62 -9.49 5.08
CA PRO A 254 -25.21 -10.70 4.54
C PRO A 254 -25.30 -11.82 5.60
N ASP A 255 -26.32 -12.66 5.54
CA ASP A 255 -26.53 -13.76 6.50
C ASP A 255 -25.36 -14.77 6.51
N ASN A 256 -24.74 -15.02 5.37
CA ASN A 256 -23.59 -15.92 5.20
C ASN A 256 -22.51 -15.20 4.38
N PRO A 257 -21.77 -14.26 4.95
CA PRO A 257 -20.77 -13.50 4.22
C PRO A 257 -19.65 -14.43 3.73
N ALA A 258 -19.23 -14.26 2.47
CA ALA A 258 -18.09 -14.97 1.94
C ALA A 258 -16.83 -14.61 2.74
N GLU A 259 -15.98 -15.59 3.02
CA GLU A 259 -14.69 -15.34 3.66
C GLU A 259 -13.79 -14.51 2.72
N ARG A 260 -13.14 -13.48 3.26
CA ARG A 260 -12.12 -12.72 2.55
C ARG A 260 -10.81 -13.50 2.62
N GLU A 261 -10.53 -14.25 1.57
CA GLU A 261 -9.32 -15.06 1.46
C GLU A 261 -8.10 -14.18 1.10
N TYR A 262 -6.96 -14.45 1.74
CA TYR A 262 -5.64 -13.88 1.42
C TYR A 262 -4.83 -14.94 0.66
N PHE A 263 -4.70 -14.73 -0.65
CA PHE A 263 -4.04 -15.67 -1.54
C PHE A 263 -2.52 -15.68 -1.32
N GLN A 264 -1.97 -16.87 -1.12
CA GLN A 264 -0.55 -17.02 -0.82
C GLN A 264 0.32 -16.97 -2.08
N VAL A 265 1.57 -16.54 -1.90
CA VAL A 265 2.62 -16.65 -2.89
C VAL A 265 3.61 -17.70 -2.42
N PRO A 266 3.68 -18.86 -3.09
CA PRO A 266 4.56 -19.96 -2.67
C PRO A 266 6.04 -19.59 -2.79
N ASP A 267 6.86 -20.21 -1.95
CA ASP A 267 8.30 -20.18 -2.10
C ASP A 267 8.74 -21.01 -3.32
N ASN A 268 9.85 -20.60 -3.93
CA ASN A 268 10.43 -21.31 -5.05
C ASN A 268 11.75 -22.02 -4.63
N LYS A 269 11.93 -23.25 -5.08
CA LYS A 269 13.17 -24.03 -4.85
C LYS A 269 14.30 -23.57 -5.75
N GLU A 270 13.96 -23.27 -6.99
CA GLU A 270 14.88 -22.80 -8.02
C GLU A 270 14.64 -21.31 -8.32
N THR A 271 15.65 -20.62 -8.80
CA THR A 271 15.51 -19.22 -9.20
C THR A 271 14.50 -19.10 -10.35
N ILE A 272 13.48 -18.28 -10.15
CA ILE A 272 12.53 -17.91 -11.20
C ILE A 272 13.19 -16.82 -12.05
N VAL A 273 13.15 -16.98 -13.35
CA VAL A 273 13.67 -16.00 -14.31
C VAL A 273 12.56 -15.66 -15.31
N ALA A 274 12.16 -14.41 -15.34
CA ALA A 274 11.27 -13.86 -16.36
C ALA A 274 12.05 -12.84 -17.19
N ILE A 275 12.02 -12.98 -18.50
CA ILE A 275 12.69 -12.05 -19.44
C ILE A 275 11.66 -11.64 -20.48
N GLU A 276 11.31 -10.36 -20.45
CA GLU A 276 10.35 -9.79 -21.38
C GLU A 276 11.00 -8.67 -22.18
N THR A 277 10.57 -8.52 -23.41
CA THR A 277 11.04 -7.45 -24.31
C THR A 277 9.89 -6.73 -24.96
N ASP A 278 10.07 -5.42 -25.13
CA ASP A 278 9.15 -4.59 -25.90
C ASP A 278 9.93 -3.57 -26.72
N LYS A 279 9.53 -3.36 -27.99
CA LYS A 279 10.21 -2.45 -28.92
C LYS A 279 10.24 -0.98 -28.48
N GLU A 280 9.34 -0.59 -27.59
CA GLU A 280 9.24 0.77 -27.05
C GLU A 280 10.03 0.94 -25.74
N GLN A 281 10.60 -0.14 -25.20
CA GLN A 281 11.46 -0.10 -24.01
C GLN A 281 12.87 0.36 -24.38
N ALA A 282 13.21 1.58 -24.01
CA ALA A 282 14.49 2.18 -24.37
C ALA A 282 15.70 1.64 -23.60
N ASN A 283 15.51 1.35 -22.31
CA ASN A 283 16.57 0.93 -21.41
C ASN A 283 16.19 -0.38 -20.72
N PRO A 284 17.11 -1.35 -20.67
CA PRO A 284 16.87 -2.58 -19.91
C PRO A 284 16.81 -2.28 -18.40
N VAL A 285 15.87 -2.96 -17.72
CA VAL A 285 15.69 -2.90 -16.26
C VAL A 285 15.69 -4.34 -15.74
N ALA A 286 16.39 -4.58 -14.65
CA ALA A 286 16.37 -5.85 -13.95
C ALA A 286 15.89 -5.69 -12.51
N TYR A 287 15.06 -6.64 -12.07
CA TYR A 287 14.60 -6.80 -10.70
C TYR A 287 15.22 -8.06 -10.12
N LEU A 288 15.82 -7.94 -8.96
CA LEU A 288 16.45 -9.03 -8.20
C LEU A 288 15.69 -9.17 -6.89
N CYS A 289 14.76 -10.11 -6.83
CA CYS A 289 13.86 -10.25 -5.69
C CYS A 289 14.21 -11.48 -4.85
N TYR A 290 14.37 -11.27 -3.54
CA TYR A 290 14.54 -12.30 -2.53
C TYR A 290 13.30 -12.34 -1.68
N LYS A 291 12.40 -13.28 -1.97
CA LYS A 291 11.15 -13.44 -1.26
C LYS A 291 11.39 -13.92 0.17
N HIS A 292 10.64 -13.36 1.08
CA HIS A 292 10.54 -13.81 2.46
C HIS A 292 9.11 -13.62 2.98
N GLU A 293 8.81 -14.16 4.15
CA GLU A 293 7.49 -14.02 4.75
C GLU A 293 7.20 -12.57 5.13
N ALA A 294 6.00 -12.09 4.80
CA ALA A 294 5.49 -10.82 5.32
C ALA A 294 5.30 -10.91 6.84
N ILE A 295 5.50 -9.80 7.55
CA ILE A 295 5.25 -9.75 8.98
C ILE A 295 3.74 -9.92 9.23
N PRO A 296 3.31 -10.93 10.01
CA PRO A 296 1.91 -11.13 10.30
C PRO A 296 1.25 -9.89 10.92
N ASN A 297 0.02 -9.60 10.52
CA ASN A 297 -0.70 -8.41 10.97
C ASN A 297 -0.80 -8.32 12.51
N GLU A 298 -0.90 -9.47 13.19
CA GLU A 298 -0.98 -9.55 14.66
C GLU A 298 0.33 -9.11 15.36
N GLN A 299 1.44 -9.11 14.63
CA GLN A 299 2.76 -8.73 15.13
C GLN A 299 3.09 -7.25 14.91
N LYS A 300 2.41 -6.60 13.98
CA LYS A 300 2.66 -5.19 13.63
C LYS A 300 2.35 -4.22 14.78
N GLY A 301 1.47 -4.60 15.71
CA GLY A 301 1.13 -3.81 16.90
C GLY A 301 2.17 -3.79 18.03
N ASN A 302 3.31 -4.48 17.91
CA ASN A 302 4.33 -4.60 18.94
C ASN A 302 5.54 -3.70 18.67
N MET A 303 6.24 -3.27 19.73
CA MET A 303 7.44 -2.42 19.60
C MET A 303 8.55 -3.05 18.75
N ASP A 304 8.61 -4.38 18.69
CA ASP A 304 9.55 -5.10 17.82
C ASP A 304 9.39 -4.72 16.36
N TYR A 305 8.15 -4.45 15.93
CA TYR A 305 7.87 -4.01 14.56
C TYR A 305 8.56 -2.67 14.22
N LEU A 306 8.55 -1.71 15.15
CA LEU A 306 9.25 -0.42 14.95
C LEU A 306 10.78 -0.62 14.87
N VAL A 307 11.32 -1.53 15.69
CA VAL A 307 12.75 -1.86 15.65
C VAL A 307 13.12 -2.51 14.32
N VAL A 308 12.32 -3.47 13.85
CA VAL A 308 12.55 -4.15 12.56
C VAL A 308 12.48 -3.14 11.41
N ASN A 309 11.49 -2.28 11.37
CA ASN A 309 11.37 -1.25 10.33
C ASN A 309 12.54 -0.25 10.38
N TYR A 310 12.99 0.14 11.57
CA TYR A 310 14.20 0.95 11.70
C TYR A 310 15.42 0.23 11.12
N MET A 311 15.61 -1.05 11.42
CA MET A 311 16.73 -1.84 10.91
C MET A 311 16.68 -1.98 9.38
N LYS A 312 15.50 -2.29 8.80
CA LYS A 312 15.27 -2.29 7.34
C LYS A 312 15.66 -0.95 6.73
N SER A 313 15.15 0.15 7.28
CA SER A 313 15.46 1.51 6.82
C SER A 313 16.96 1.84 6.88
N MET A 314 17.67 1.42 7.92
CA MET A 314 19.12 1.63 8.02
C MET A 314 19.88 0.86 6.93
N ILE A 315 19.54 -0.40 6.68
CA ILE A 315 20.17 -1.22 5.63
C ILE A 315 19.93 -0.59 4.27
N GLU A 316 18.69 -0.24 3.97
CA GLU A 316 18.30 0.40 2.70
C GLU A 316 19.04 1.72 2.48
N ASN A 317 19.05 2.60 3.47
CA ASN A 317 19.70 3.91 3.38
C ASN A 317 21.20 3.78 3.13
N MET A 318 21.89 2.92 3.87
CA MET A 318 23.33 2.73 3.72
C MET A 318 23.71 2.08 2.39
N LEU A 319 22.93 1.06 1.95
CA LEU A 319 23.20 0.38 0.68
C LEU A 319 22.85 1.28 -0.51
N ASN A 320 21.74 1.99 -0.46
CA ASN A 320 21.36 2.95 -1.50
C ASN A 320 22.37 4.12 -1.59
N ALA A 321 22.97 4.57 -0.48
CA ALA A 321 24.05 5.53 -0.51
C ALA A 321 25.26 5.01 -1.30
N ARG A 322 25.69 3.74 -1.08
CA ARG A 322 26.76 3.12 -1.86
C ARG A 322 26.42 3.00 -3.34
N LEU A 323 25.20 2.59 -3.67
CA LEU A 323 24.73 2.49 -5.05
C LEU A 323 24.72 3.85 -5.73
N ASN A 324 24.30 4.89 -5.01
CA ASN A 324 24.31 6.26 -5.54
C ASN A 324 25.75 6.77 -5.78
N GLU A 325 26.70 6.45 -4.91
CA GLU A 325 28.12 6.80 -5.13
C GLU A 325 28.66 6.20 -6.45
N LEU A 326 28.23 4.98 -6.82
CA LEU A 326 28.63 4.35 -8.08
C LEU A 326 28.09 5.09 -9.32
N THR A 327 26.92 5.76 -9.23
CA THR A 327 26.40 6.57 -10.33
C THR A 327 27.24 7.83 -10.60
N GLN A 328 28.02 8.29 -9.61
CA GLN A 328 28.86 9.48 -9.71
C GLN A 328 30.28 9.18 -10.24
N THR A 329 30.58 7.93 -10.57
CA THR A 329 31.91 7.55 -11.12
C THR A 329 32.01 7.97 -12.59
N ALA A 330 33.24 8.05 -13.12
CA ALA A 330 33.47 8.42 -14.53
C ALA A 330 32.79 7.46 -15.54
N ASN A 331 32.71 6.16 -15.19
CA ASN A 331 32.05 5.13 -15.98
C ASN A 331 31.07 4.38 -15.07
N PRO A 332 29.86 4.92 -14.84
CA PRO A 332 28.92 4.30 -13.94
C PRO A 332 28.40 2.97 -14.54
N PRO A 333 28.33 1.89 -13.72
CA PRO A 333 27.91 0.58 -14.19
C PRO A 333 26.41 0.51 -14.52
N PHE A 334 25.63 1.46 -14.05
CA PHE A 334 24.18 1.59 -14.26
C PHE A 334 23.75 3.06 -14.33
N ILE A 335 22.58 3.31 -14.89
CA ILE A 335 21.93 4.62 -14.88
C ILE A 335 21.28 4.89 -13.53
N PHE A 336 20.67 3.84 -12.96
CA PHE A 336 19.95 3.88 -11.70
C PHE A 336 20.06 2.50 -11.02
N ALA A 337 20.22 2.51 -9.71
CA ALA A 337 20.07 1.31 -8.88
C ALA A 337 19.51 1.68 -7.52
N GLN A 338 18.63 0.83 -7.00
CA GLN A 338 18.01 1.00 -5.68
C GLN A 338 17.72 -0.37 -5.07
N VAL A 339 17.74 -0.43 -3.74
CA VAL A 339 17.22 -1.56 -2.98
C VAL A 339 16.10 -1.12 -2.05
N SER A 340 15.14 -1.99 -1.81
CA SER A 340 14.06 -1.82 -0.83
C SER A 340 13.63 -3.18 -0.30
N ASP A 341 13.04 -3.20 0.89
CA ASP A 341 12.45 -4.39 1.49
C ASP A 341 10.99 -4.12 1.82
N GLN A 342 10.10 -4.62 0.99
CA GLN A 342 8.67 -4.36 1.02
C GLN A 342 7.90 -5.50 0.36
N GLU A 343 6.61 -5.34 0.14
CA GLU A 343 5.77 -6.29 -0.58
C GLU A 343 6.45 -6.81 -1.88
N PHE A 344 6.37 -8.11 -2.11
CA PHE A 344 6.86 -8.71 -3.34
C PHE A 344 5.99 -8.26 -4.51
N LEU A 345 6.46 -7.25 -5.23
CA LEU A 345 5.83 -6.63 -6.39
C LEU A 345 4.40 -6.14 -6.12
N ILE A 346 3.39 -7.02 -6.22
CA ILE A 346 1.96 -6.70 -6.09
C ILE A 346 1.25 -7.53 -5.03
N SER A 347 1.97 -8.34 -4.25
CA SER A 347 1.34 -9.28 -3.31
C SER A 347 1.37 -8.78 -1.87
N LYS A 348 0.23 -8.78 -1.19
CA LYS A 348 0.10 -8.48 0.24
C LYS A 348 0.58 -9.60 1.18
N THR A 349 0.76 -10.81 0.65
CA THR A 349 1.03 -12.02 1.45
C THR A 349 2.48 -12.47 1.40
N LYS A 350 3.32 -11.74 0.69
CA LYS A 350 4.74 -12.05 0.54
C LYS A 350 5.56 -10.76 0.42
N ASP A 351 6.61 -10.65 1.21
CA ASP A 351 7.59 -9.59 1.10
C ASP A 351 8.80 -10.02 0.27
N ALA A 352 9.59 -9.07 -0.17
CA ALA A 352 10.87 -9.31 -0.81
C ALA A 352 11.87 -8.18 -0.55
N PHE A 353 13.10 -8.55 -0.30
CA PHE A 353 14.22 -7.65 -0.52
C PHE A 353 14.47 -7.55 -2.02
N THR A 354 14.25 -6.39 -2.59
CA THR A 354 14.29 -6.14 -4.03
C THR A 354 15.41 -5.18 -4.39
N GLY A 355 16.28 -5.59 -5.31
CA GLY A 355 17.23 -4.73 -6.01
C GLY A 355 16.71 -4.42 -7.40
N ILE A 356 16.61 -3.14 -7.74
CA ILE A 356 16.22 -2.66 -9.07
C ILE A 356 17.44 -2.00 -9.70
N VAL A 357 17.73 -2.32 -10.96
CA VAL A 357 18.80 -1.69 -11.70
C VAL A 357 18.40 -1.41 -13.14
N ALA A 358 18.68 -0.19 -13.61
CA ALA A 358 18.49 0.22 -15.00
C ALA A 358 19.83 0.58 -15.63
N SER A 359 20.05 0.18 -16.89
CA SER A 359 21.31 0.40 -17.59
C SER A 359 21.11 0.96 -18.99
N LYS A 360 22.21 1.32 -19.65
CA LYS A 360 22.22 1.55 -21.11
C LYS A 360 21.99 0.22 -21.84
N GLU A 361 21.67 0.29 -23.13
CA GLU A 361 21.24 -0.84 -23.95
C GLU A 361 22.11 -2.09 -23.81
N ASP A 362 23.44 -1.97 -23.84
CA ASP A 362 24.36 -3.11 -23.72
C ASP A 362 24.95 -3.28 -22.30
N GLY A 363 24.39 -2.64 -21.30
CA GLY A 363 24.98 -2.53 -19.96
C GLY A 363 24.37 -3.42 -18.88
N ILE A 364 23.33 -4.20 -19.16
CA ILE A 364 22.56 -4.88 -18.13
C ILE A 364 23.36 -5.89 -17.31
N ASP A 365 24.25 -6.65 -17.93
CA ASP A 365 25.09 -7.64 -17.24
C ASP A 365 26.05 -6.95 -16.25
N SER A 366 26.65 -5.83 -16.68
CA SER A 366 27.52 -5.02 -15.81
C SER A 366 26.76 -4.41 -14.66
N ALA A 367 25.53 -3.94 -14.92
CA ALA A 367 24.66 -3.34 -13.93
C ALA A 367 24.22 -4.38 -12.86
N ILE A 368 23.76 -5.56 -13.31
CA ILE A 368 23.41 -6.67 -12.41
C ILE A 368 24.64 -7.10 -11.59
N THR A 369 25.79 -7.23 -12.23
CA THR A 369 27.03 -7.60 -11.55
C THR A 369 27.41 -6.56 -10.48
N ALA A 370 27.23 -5.28 -10.75
CA ALA A 370 27.56 -4.21 -9.81
C ALA A 370 26.64 -4.20 -8.59
N ILE A 371 25.33 -4.27 -8.77
CA ILE A 371 24.39 -4.31 -7.64
C ILE A 371 24.58 -5.57 -6.80
N VAL A 372 24.73 -6.74 -7.42
CA VAL A 372 25.00 -8.00 -6.70
C VAL A 372 26.32 -7.92 -5.92
N ARG A 373 27.35 -7.30 -6.49
CA ARG A 373 28.64 -7.10 -5.79
C ARG A 373 28.48 -6.25 -4.54
N GLU A 374 27.71 -5.19 -4.57
CA GLU A 374 27.48 -4.37 -3.37
C GLU A 374 26.64 -5.09 -2.32
N ILE A 375 25.61 -5.84 -2.72
CA ILE A 375 24.83 -6.69 -1.82
C ILE A 375 25.74 -7.74 -1.16
N GLU A 376 26.58 -8.45 -1.96
CA GLU A 376 27.57 -9.41 -1.47
C GLU A 376 28.60 -8.77 -0.53
N ARG A 377 29.01 -7.56 -0.84
CA ARG A 377 29.96 -6.81 -0.01
C ARG A 377 29.36 -6.51 1.37
N VAL A 378 28.09 -6.12 1.43
CA VAL A 378 27.38 -5.95 2.69
C VAL A 378 27.26 -7.27 3.44
N HIS A 379 26.90 -8.35 2.74
CA HIS A 379 26.81 -9.68 3.36
C HIS A 379 28.15 -10.15 3.98
N LYS A 380 29.25 -9.94 3.27
CA LYS A 380 30.57 -10.42 3.73
C LYS A 380 31.22 -9.53 4.78
N PHE A 381 31.08 -8.23 4.65
CA PHE A 381 31.86 -7.26 5.42
C PHE A 381 31.00 -6.31 6.28
N GLY A 382 29.67 -6.33 6.07
CA GLY A 382 28.74 -5.40 6.71
C GLY A 382 28.92 -3.97 6.23
N PHE A 383 28.43 -3.07 7.07
CA PHE A 383 28.61 -1.64 6.92
C PHE A 383 29.71 -1.12 7.86
N THR A 384 30.26 0.05 7.57
CA THR A 384 31.21 0.73 8.45
C THR A 384 30.49 1.49 9.56
N ALA A 385 31.18 1.71 10.67
CA ALA A 385 30.63 2.53 11.77
C ALA A 385 30.28 3.97 11.32
N SER A 386 30.99 4.53 10.35
CA SER A 386 30.71 5.86 9.82
C SER A 386 29.48 5.91 8.92
N GLU A 387 29.19 4.86 8.14
CA GLU A 387 27.95 4.75 7.37
C GLU A 387 26.75 4.69 8.30
N TYR A 388 26.80 3.82 9.31
CA TYR A 388 25.74 3.71 10.29
C TYR A 388 25.54 5.00 11.09
N ALA A 389 26.61 5.65 11.53
CA ALA A 389 26.51 6.91 12.27
C ALA A 389 25.82 8.00 11.44
N ARG A 390 26.10 8.09 10.14
CA ARG A 390 25.42 9.04 9.23
C ARG A 390 23.95 8.68 9.07
N ALA A 391 23.63 7.44 8.70
CA ALA A 391 22.25 7.00 8.50
C ALA A 391 21.39 7.18 9.77
N LYS A 392 21.96 6.84 10.94
CA LYS A 392 21.32 7.05 12.25
C LYS A 392 21.07 8.55 12.53
N ALA A 393 22.04 9.40 12.24
CA ALA A 393 21.88 10.85 12.44
C ALA A 393 20.85 11.45 11.48
N ASP A 394 20.80 10.97 10.24
CA ASP A 394 19.82 11.40 9.25
C ASP A 394 18.40 10.99 9.64
N TYR A 395 18.22 9.75 10.10
CA TYR A 395 16.95 9.26 10.63
C TYR A 395 16.45 10.10 11.81
N LEU A 396 17.30 10.34 12.82
CA LEU A 396 16.90 11.12 13.98
C LEU A 396 16.57 12.56 13.64
N ARG A 397 17.29 13.18 12.67
CA ARG A 397 16.97 14.54 12.19
C ARG A 397 15.64 14.58 11.44
N MET A 398 15.35 13.56 10.61
CA MET A 398 14.06 13.46 9.91
C MET A 398 12.92 13.33 10.93
N LEU A 399 13.09 12.48 11.94
CA LEU A 399 12.11 12.28 13.01
C LEU A 399 11.91 13.56 13.84
N GLU A 400 12.98 14.28 14.18
CA GLU A 400 12.94 15.58 14.88
C GLU A 400 12.23 16.64 14.04
N SER A 401 12.51 16.70 12.74
CA SER A 401 11.84 17.63 11.82
C SER A 401 10.34 17.34 11.75
N ALA A 402 9.95 16.08 11.60
CA ALA A 402 8.54 15.66 11.61
C ALA A 402 7.84 16.04 12.93
N TYR A 403 8.50 15.81 14.07
CA TYR A 403 7.97 16.23 15.38
C TYR A 403 7.82 17.75 15.50
N ASN A 404 8.79 18.52 15.06
CA ASN A 404 8.76 19.99 15.13
C ASN A 404 7.69 20.57 14.19
N GLU A 405 7.40 19.90 13.08
CA GLU A 405 6.41 20.33 12.09
C GLU A 405 5.03 19.68 12.25
N ARG A 406 4.80 18.92 13.31
CA ARG A 406 3.56 18.16 13.54
C ARG A 406 2.27 19.00 13.47
N ASN A 407 2.35 20.28 13.82
CA ASN A 407 1.21 21.19 13.73
C ASN A 407 1.01 21.79 12.31
N LYS A 408 1.85 21.40 11.34
CA LYS A 408 1.75 21.83 9.93
C LYS A 408 1.36 20.67 9.01
N VAL A 409 1.01 19.53 9.56
CA VAL A 409 0.62 18.35 8.78
C VAL A 409 -0.77 18.57 8.19
N LYS A 410 -0.90 18.36 6.89
CA LYS A 410 -2.18 18.46 6.17
C LYS A 410 -3.04 17.20 6.39
N ASN A 411 -4.34 17.34 6.20
CA ASN A 411 -5.32 16.26 6.34
C ASN A 411 -4.90 14.97 5.61
N GLY A 412 -4.48 15.07 4.35
CA GLY A 412 -4.14 13.91 3.52
C GLY A 412 -3.10 12.98 4.13
N ALA A 413 -2.08 13.53 4.84
CA ALA A 413 -1.06 12.67 5.48
C ALA A 413 -1.65 11.77 6.58
N TYR A 414 -2.60 12.29 7.36
CA TYR A 414 -3.30 11.49 8.36
C TYR A 414 -4.26 10.50 7.73
N VAL A 415 -4.90 10.88 6.63
CA VAL A 415 -5.78 9.96 5.88
C VAL A 415 -4.97 8.77 5.37
N ASP A 416 -3.81 9.01 4.74
CA ASP A 416 -2.95 7.94 4.22
C ASP A 416 -2.52 6.98 5.34
N GLU A 417 -2.16 7.50 6.51
CA GLU A 417 -1.82 6.72 7.70
C GLU A 417 -3.00 5.83 8.16
N TYR A 418 -4.21 6.39 8.23
CA TYR A 418 -5.39 5.65 8.70
C TYR A 418 -5.90 4.63 7.67
N VAL A 419 -5.80 4.93 6.39
CA VAL A 419 -6.07 3.96 5.32
C VAL A 419 -5.10 2.78 5.42
N ARG A 420 -3.79 3.03 5.60
CA ARG A 420 -2.79 1.96 5.80
C ARG A 420 -3.06 1.14 7.07
N HIS A 421 -3.44 1.80 8.16
CA HIS A 421 -3.84 1.08 9.37
C HIS A 421 -5.04 0.18 9.13
N PHE A 422 -6.07 0.69 8.44
CA PHE A 422 -7.27 -0.11 8.15
C PHE A 422 -6.94 -1.29 7.22
N ILE A 423 -6.22 -1.06 6.13
CA ILE A 423 -5.95 -2.09 5.12
C ILE A 423 -4.90 -3.10 5.62
N ASP A 424 -3.77 -2.62 6.15
CA ASP A 424 -2.55 -3.41 6.37
C ASP A 424 -2.21 -3.59 7.86
N ASN A 425 -3.04 -3.08 8.77
CA ASN A 425 -2.76 -3.05 10.22
C ASN A 425 -1.45 -2.33 10.58
N GLU A 426 -0.99 -1.38 9.74
CA GLU A 426 0.17 -0.56 10.09
C GLU A 426 -0.09 0.23 11.38
N PRO A 427 0.84 0.25 12.35
CA PRO A 427 0.62 0.98 13.60
C PRO A 427 0.52 2.49 13.36
N ILE A 428 -0.30 3.15 14.14
CA ILE A 428 -0.53 4.61 14.11
C ILE A 428 -0.21 5.24 15.46
N PRO A 429 1.05 5.28 15.89
CA PRO A 429 1.43 5.85 17.18
C PRO A 429 1.20 7.36 17.28
N GLY A 430 1.15 8.04 16.15
CA GLY A 430 1.30 9.49 16.06
C GLY A 430 2.74 9.93 16.32
N ILE A 431 3.11 11.06 15.75
CA ILE A 431 4.51 11.53 15.75
C ILE A 431 5.07 11.80 17.16
N GLU A 432 4.23 12.21 18.13
CA GLU A 432 4.69 12.45 19.50
C GLU A 432 5.16 11.15 20.18
N ASN A 433 4.37 10.09 20.04
CA ASN A 433 4.73 8.77 20.57
C ASN A 433 5.91 8.17 19.81
N GLU A 434 5.90 8.23 18.48
CA GLU A 434 6.98 7.72 17.65
C GLU A 434 8.30 8.42 17.99
N TYR A 435 8.29 9.74 18.08
CA TYR A 435 9.46 10.53 18.47
C TYR A 435 9.99 10.13 19.85
N ALA A 436 9.12 10.00 20.86
CA ALA A 436 9.51 9.60 22.20
C ALA A 436 10.09 8.17 22.23
N ILE A 437 9.44 7.21 21.57
CA ILE A 437 9.83 5.81 21.50
C ILE A 437 11.19 5.67 20.80
N MET A 438 11.32 6.23 19.59
CA MET A 438 12.53 6.05 18.79
C MET A 438 13.74 6.76 19.37
N ASN A 439 13.57 7.91 20.05
CA ASN A 439 14.65 8.53 20.79
C ASN A 439 15.13 7.72 22.03
N GLN A 440 14.33 6.82 22.56
CA GLN A 440 14.75 5.88 23.59
C GLN A 440 15.42 4.64 23.00
N ILE A 441 14.90 4.10 21.90
CA ILE A 441 15.35 2.85 21.29
C ILE A 441 16.64 3.05 20.48
N VAL A 442 16.64 4.00 19.56
CA VAL A 442 17.71 4.19 18.56
C VAL A 442 19.10 4.44 19.19
N PRO A 443 19.27 5.21 20.28
CA PRO A 443 20.57 5.35 20.92
C PRO A 443 21.19 4.04 21.40
N ASN A 444 20.36 3.08 21.78
CA ASN A 444 20.78 1.77 22.30
C ASN A 444 21.04 0.74 21.19
N LEU A 445 20.62 1.05 19.94
CA LEU A 445 20.91 0.20 18.78
C LEU A 445 22.28 0.54 18.21
N SER A 446 23.05 -0.49 17.90
CA SER A 446 24.39 -0.39 17.31
C SER A 446 24.45 -1.13 15.99
N LEU A 447 25.53 -0.90 15.24
CA LEU A 447 25.80 -1.58 13.98
C LEU A 447 25.82 -3.12 14.11
N ILE A 448 26.17 -3.65 15.27
CA ILE A 448 26.15 -5.10 15.55
C ILE A 448 24.73 -5.63 15.40
N HIS A 449 23.71 -4.96 15.95
CA HIS A 449 22.33 -5.38 15.84
C HIS A 449 21.81 -5.38 14.39
N ILE A 450 22.40 -4.57 13.51
CA ILE A 450 22.04 -4.49 12.09
C ILE A 450 22.81 -5.51 11.25
N SER A 451 24.05 -5.89 11.64
CA SER A 451 24.96 -6.73 10.84
C SER A 451 25.18 -8.15 11.38
N GLU A 452 24.84 -8.46 12.62
CA GLU A 452 25.01 -9.81 13.19
C GLU A 452 24.08 -10.88 12.62
N PRO A 453 22.83 -10.60 12.24
CA PRO A 453 22.05 -11.58 11.52
C PRO A 453 22.74 -12.13 10.28
N THR A 454 23.62 -11.33 9.67
CA THR A 454 24.39 -11.74 8.49
C THR A 454 25.66 -12.53 8.77
N ARG A 455 26.18 -12.52 10.02
CA ARG A 455 27.46 -13.18 10.38
C ARG A 455 27.32 -14.51 11.07
N GLN A 456 26.30 -14.74 11.91
CA GLN A 456 26.21 -15.97 12.71
C GLN A 456 25.97 -17.25 11.90
N GLU A 457 25.40 -17.18 10.70
CA GLU A 457 25.23 -18.35 9.84
C GLU A 457 26.47 -18.71 9.00
N ALA A 458 27.48 -17.86 8.94
CA ALA A 458 28.73 -18.19 8.24
C ALA A 458 29.65 -19.12 9.05
N ILE A 459 29.32 -19.41 10.31
CA ILE A 459 30.14 -20.21 11.24
C ILE A 459 29.47 -21.55 11.62
N SER A 460 28.23 -21.79 11.24
CA SER A 460 27.54 -23.08 11.35
C SER A 460 27.34 -23.67 9.95
#